data_42b2a47b30b93737e48293790849ee90
#
_entry.id   42b2a47b30b93737e48293790849ee90
#
_cell.length_a   1.000
_cell.length_b   1.000
_cell.length_c   1.000
_cell.angle_alpha   90.00
_cell.angle_beta   90.00
_cell.angle_gamma   90.00
#
_symmetry.space_group_name_H-M   'P 1'
#
loop_
_entity.id
_entity.type
_entity.pdbx_description
1 polymer ?
#
loop_
_entity_poly.entity_id
_entity_poly.type
_entity_poly.pdbx_seq_one_letter_code
_entity_poly.pdbx_strand_id
1 'polypeptide(L)'
;MTAPVLHIKGMVLVGPEEVRDELWVVEGRVTYAAPSAGADVQTVRGWVLPGLVDAHAHVGLDAHGAVDDATSEKQAIAERDGGTLLLRDAGSPADTRWIDDREDLPRIVRAGRHIARTHRYIRNYAHEIEPEDLVQYVRQEARRSDGWVKLVGDWIDRETGDLSPCWPREALATAIGAAHDEGARVTAHCFGEESLRDLAAAGVDCIEHATGLAGDTIDSFAAQGIAIVPTLVNIDTFPSIAAGAEGKYPAYAAHMRDLHARRYETVAAARDAGVPIYLGTDAGGSLPHGLVAREAAELVSAGLSNVEALVSASWGARAWLGRPGLVEGASADLVVYQSDPRADIGVLAAPEQIVLRGRVVA
;
A
#
# COMPACT_ATOMS: atom_id res chain seq x y z
N MET A 1 -2.68 -32.65 -9.76
CA MET A 1 -2.60 -32.38 -11.21
C MET A 1 -1.60 -31.27 -11.39
N THR A 2 -0.65 -31.40 -12.31
CA THR A 2 0.29 -30.32 -12.65
C THR A 2 -0.49 -29.14 -13.21
N ALA A 3 -0.14 -27.91 -12.82
CA ALA A 3 -0.76 -26.71 -13.40
C ALA A 3 -0.54 -26.70 -14.93
N PRO A 4 -1.55 -26.31 -15.73
CA PRO A 4 -1.39 -26.21 -17.18
C PRO A 4 -0.28 -25.23 -17.54
N VAL A 5 0.37 -25.45 -18.67
CA VAL A 5 1.28 -24.45 -19.24
C VAL A 5 0.44 -23.32 -19.80
N LEU A 6 0.70 -22.07 -19.40
CA LEU A 6 0.05 -20.91 -20.00
C LEU A 6 0.96 -20.29 -21.07
N HIS A 7 0.37 -19.96 -22.21
CA HIS A 7 0.98 -19.13 -23.23
C HIS A 7 0.31 -17.75 -23.21
N ILE A 8 0.97 -16.79 -22.67
CA ILE A 8 0.51 -15.41 -22.58
C ILE A 8 0.95 -14.69 -23.84
N LYS A 9 -0.01 -14.23 -24.64
CA LYS A 9 0.22 -13.55 -25.94
C LYS A 9 -0.40 -12.17 -25.95
N GLY A 10 0.31 -11.20 -26.50
CA GLY A 10 -0.17 -9.83 -26.67
C GLY A 10 0.88 -8.84 -26.22
N MET A 11 0.45 -7.76 -25.60
CA MET A 11 1.36 -6.72 -25.12
C MET A 11 1.72 -6.98 -23.64
N VAL A 12 2.83 -7.68 -23.42
CA VAL A 12 3.32 -7.98 -22.07
C VAL A 12 4.19 -6.83 -21.59
N LEU A 13 3.66 -6.03 -20.69
CA LEU A 13 4.33 -4.87 -20.11
C LEU A 13 5.23 -5.33 -18.96
N VAL A 14 6.49 -5.62 -19.24
CA VAL A 14 7.47 -6.05 -18.23
C VAL A 14 8.06 -4.88 -17.44
N GLY A 15 7.92 -3.67 -17.98
CA GLY A 15 8.31 -2.40 -17.37
C GLY A 15 7.50 -1.26 -17.99
N PRO A 16 7.70 -0.01 -17.53
CA PRO A 16 6.95 1.14 -18.03
C PRO A 16 7.10 1.33 -19.55
N GLU A 17 8.29 1.09 -20.08
CA GLU A 17 8.63 1.23 -21.49
C GLU A 17 8.98 -0.10 -22.16
N GLU A 18 9.26 -1.14 -21.38
CA GLU A 18 9.66 -2.45 -21.91
C GLU A 18 8.42 -3.31 -22.16
N VAL A 19 8.25 -3.74 -23.42
CA VAL A 19 7.14 -4.56 -23.88
C VAL A 19 7.69 -5.81 -24.57
N ARG A 20 7.02 -6.95 -24.36
CA ARG A 20 7.26 -8.20 -25.07
C ARG A 20 5.96 -8.71 -25.71
N ASP A 21 6.06 -9.48 -26.78
CA ASP A 21 4.91 -10.01 -27.48
C ASP A 21 4.31 -11.25 -26.79
N GLU A 22 5.11 -11.95 -25.99
CA GLU A 22 4.69 -13.16 -25.30
C GLU A 22 5.56 -13.49 -24.08
N LEU A 23 4.99 -14.26 -23.19
CA LEU A 23 5.71 -15.04 -22.19
C LEU A 23 5.01 -16.39 -21.97
N TRP A 24 5.71 -17.32 -21.35
CA TRP A 24 5.19 -18.60 -20.95
C TRP A 24 5.14 -18.72 -19.44
N VAL A 25 4.20 -19.53 -18.96
CA VAL A 25 4.14 -19.91 -17.55
C VAL A 25 4.27 -21.44 -17.47
N VAL A 26 5.34 -21.87 -16.85
CA VAL A 26 5.62 -23.29 -16.64
C VAL A 26 5.81 -23.54 -15.15
N GLU A 27 5.09 -24.49 -14.60
CA GLU A 27 5.11 -24.80 -13.16
C GLU A 27 4.90 -23.56 -12.26
N GLY A 28 4.00 -22.66 -12.70
CA GLY A 28 3.67 -21.44 -11.95
C GLY A 28 4.69 -20.31 -12.05
N ARG A 29 5.71 -20.47 -12.90
CA ARG A 29 6.79 -19.49 -13.07
C ARG A 29 6.84 -18.90 -14.47
N VAL A 30 7.23 -17.64 -14.55
CA VAL A 30 7.46 -16.93 -15.81
C VAL A 30 8.70 -17.48 -16.50
N THR A 31 8.58 -17.73 -17.82
CA THR A 31 9.74 -17.99 -18.69
C THR A 31 9.50 -17.39 -20.07
N TYR A 32 10.57 -16.95 -20.71
CA TYR A 32 10.58 -16.45 -22.07
C TYR A 32 11.02 -17.53 -23.10
N ALA A 33 11.35 -18.72 -22.61
CA ALA A 33 11.63 -19.88 -23.44
C ALA A 33 10.35 -20.69 -23.66
N ALA A 34 10.04 -21.02 -24.93
CA ALA A 34 8.92 -21.90 -25.23
C ALA A 34 9.14 -23.29 -24.60
N PRO A 35 8.12 -23.89 -23.98
CA PRO A 35 8.23 -25.24 -23.41
C PRO A 35 8.42 -26.28 -24.49
N SER A 36 8.84 -27.49 -24.10
CA SER A 36 9.01 -28.63 -25.00
C SER A 36 7.69 -29.00 -25.67
N ALA A 37 7.75 -29.51 -26.89
CA ALA A 37 6.57 -29.96 -27.64
C ALA A 37 5.81 -31.07 -26.89
N GLY A 38 4.45 -30.97 -26.87
CA GLY A 38 3.58 -31.96 -26.24
C GLY A 38 2.97 -31.53 -24.89
N ALA A 39 3.27 -30.35 -24.39
CA ALA A 39 2.59 -29.80 -23.24
C ALA A 39 1.13 -29.40 -23.58
N ASP A 40 0.20 -29.61 -22.65
CA ASP A 40 -1.14 -29.04 -22.75
C ASP A 40 -1.05 -27.53 -22.46
N VAL A 41 -1.36 -26.70 -23.45
CA VAL A 41 -1.14 -25.26 -23.43
C VAL A 41 -2.46 -24.51 -23.48
N GLN A 42 -2.74 -23.75 -22.45
CA GLN A 42 -3.84 -22.77 -22.46
C GLN A 42 -3.30 -21.40 -22.92
N THR A 43 -3.93 -20.77 -23.90
CA THR A 43 -3.54 -19.45 -24.39
C THR A 43 -4.38 -18.35 -23.74
N VAL A 44 -3.71 -17.34 -23.21
CA VAL A 44 -4.28 -16.10 -22.65
C VAL A 44 -3.83 -14.94 -23.52
N ARG A 45 -4.73 -14.00 -23.84
CA ARG A 45 -4.45 -12.87 -24.74
C ARG A 45 -4.88 -11.55 -24.13
N GLY A 46 -4.10 -10.50 -24.34
CA GLY A 46 -4.44 -9.13 -23.93
C GLY A 46 -3.23 -8.25 -23.61
N TRP A 47 -3.48 -7.20 -22.87
CA TRP A 47 -2.48 -6.34 -22.26
C TRP A 47 -2.17 -6.87 -20.87
N VAL A 48 -0.92 -7.20 -20.65
CA VAL A 48 -0.51 -7.97 -19.47
C VAL A 48 0.45 -7.15 -18.60
N LEU A 49 0.13 -7.06 -17.31
CA LEU A 49 1.00 -6.43 -16.30
C LEU A 49 1.35 -7.43 -15.19
N PRO A 50 2.46 -7.21 -14.45
CA PRO A 50 2.59 -7.82 -13.14
C PRO A 50 1.37 -7.46 -12.30
N GLY A 51 0.90 -8.39 -11.48
CA GLY A 51 -0.21 -8.11 -10.56
C GLY A 51 -0.01 -6.80 -9.79
N LEU A 52 -1.08 -6.06 -9.62
CA LEU A 52 -1.04 -4.76 -8.96
C LEU A 52 -0.62 -4.89 -7.49
N VAL A 53 -0.18 -3.78 -6.94
CA VAL A 53 0.24 -3.65 -5.53
C VAL A 53 -0.66 -2.63 -4.85
N ASP A 54 -1.24 -3.02 -3.72
CA ASP A 54 -1.76 -2.07 -2.75
C ASP A 54 -0.74 -1.93 -1.62
N ALA A 55 -0.09 -0.77 -1.55
CA ALA A 55 0.98 -0.52 -0.60
C ALA A 55 0.47 -0.07 0.77
N HIS A 56 -0.84 0.05 0.96
CA HIS A 56 -1.49 0.36 2.22
C HIS A 56 -2.90 -0.23 2.26
N ALA A 57 -3.03 -1.40 2.80
CA ALA A 57 -4.31 -2.05 3.08
C ALA A 57 -4.24 -2.79 4.42
N HIS A 58 -5.39 -3.25 4.91
CA HIS A 58 -5.52 -3.90 6.22
C HIS A 58 -6.39 -5.15 6.12
N VAL A 59 -5.85 -6.25 5.58
CA VAL A 59 -6.55 -7.53 5.57
C VAL A 59 -6.65 -8.08 7.00
N GLY A 60 -7.84 -8.48 7.41
CA GLY A 60 -8.09 -8.93 8.78
C GLY A 60 -8.56 -7.83 9.72
N LEU A 61 -8.93 -6.64 9.20
CA LEU A 61 -9.37 -5.50 9.98
C LEU A 61 -10.72 -4.97 9.49
N ASP A 62 -11.58 -4.55 10.42
CA ASP A 62 -12.76 -3.75 10.17
C ASP A 62 -12.85 -2.56 11.17
N ALA A 63 -13.92 -1.78 11.12
CA ALA A 63 -14.14 -0.62 11.99
C ALA A 63 -14.13 -0.95 13.51
N HIS A 64 -14.19 -2.21 13.89
CA HIS A 64 -14.25 -2.67 15.30
C HIS A 64 -12.96 -3.33 15.77
N GLY A 65 -12.02 -3.59 14.88
CA GLY A 65 -10.74 -4.26 15.15
C GLY A 65 -10.52 -5.51 14.30
N ALA A 66 -9.85 -6.51 14.85
CA ALA A 66 -9.59 -7.77 14.17
C ALA A 66 -10.89 -8.50 13.78
N VAL A 67 -10.93 -9.02 12.56
CA VAL A 67 -12.00 -9.90 12.08
C VAL A 67 -11.56 -11.37 12.05
N ASP A 68 -12.51 -12.26 11.83
CA ASP A 68 -12.24 -13.69 11.69
C ASP A 68 -11.60 -14.05 10.33
N ASP A 69 -11.07 -15.28 10.23
CA ASP A 69 -10.41 -15.76 9.02
C ASP A 69 -11.35 -15.78 7.81
N ALA A 70 -12.64 -16.08 7.99
CA ALA A 70 -13.61 -16.11 6.90
C ALA A 70 -13.87 -14.71 6.32
N THR A 71 -13.83 -13.68 7.15
CA THR A 71 -13.94 -12.27 6.73
C THR A 71 -12.63 -11.82 6.08
N SER A 72 -11.48 -12.16 6.67
CA SER A 72 -10.15 -11.89 6.10
C SER A 72 -9.99 -12.53 4.72
N GLU A 73 -10.50 -13.75 4.51
CA GLU A 73 -10.51 -14.41 3.20
C GLU A 73 -11.30 -13.63 2.17
N LYS A 74 -12.51 -13.15 2.52
CA LYS A 74 -13.33 -12.33 1.61
C LYS A 74 -12.64 -11.02 1.25
N GLN A 75 -11.96 -10.40 2.20
CA GLN A 75 -11.18 -9.19 1.99
C GLN A 75 -10.03 -9.45 0.99
N ALA A 76 -9.25 -10.52 1.20
CA ALA A 76 -8.17 -10.91 0.30
C ALA A 76 -8.67 -11.30 -1.10
N ILE A 77 -9.84 -11.94 -1.22
CA ILE A 77 -10.50 -12.24 -2.49
C ILE A 77 -10.89 -10.95 -3.22
N ALA A 78 -11.46 -9.98 -2.52
CA ALA A 78 -11.84 -8.68 -3.11
C ALA A 78 -10.63 -7.94 -3.68
N GLU A 79 -9.49 -7.96 -2.96
CA GLU A 79 -8.22 -7.41 -3.46
C GLU A 79 -7.75 -8.14 -4.72
N ARG A 80 -7.71 -9.49 -4.68
CA ARG A 80 -7.34 -10.31 -5.83
C ARG A 80 -8.19 -10.00 -7.05
N ASP A 81 -9.50 -9.98 -6.88
CA ASP A 81 -10.46 -9.81 -7.97
C ASP A 81 -10.40 -8.38 -8.56
N GLY A 82 -9.91 -7.40 -7.79
CA GLY A 82 -9.53 -6.07 -8.25
C GLY A 82 -8.16 -6.01 -8.95
N GLY A 83 -7.45 -7.13 -9.07
CA GLY A 83 -6.12 -7.20 -9.69
C GLY A 83 -4.95 -6.97 -8.73
N THR A 84 -5.19 -6.76 -7.45
CA THR A 84 -4.14 -6.64 -6.41
C THR A 84 -3.63 -8.02 -6.05
N LEU A 85 -2.40 -8.34 -6.46
CA LEU A 85 -1.77 -9.64 -6.19
C LEU A 85 -0.61 -9.57 -5.18
N LEU A 86 -0.30 -8.37 -4.73
CA LEU A 86 0.64 -8.09 -3.65
C LEU A 86 0.09 -6.95 -2.80
N LEU A 87 0.04 -7.15 -1.49
CA LEU A 87 -0.35 -6.12 -0.53
C LEU A 87 0.81 -5.82 0.41
N ARG A 88 0.93 -4.56 0.86
CA ARG A 88 1.59 -4.23 2.11
C ARG A 88 0.50 -3.94 3.14
N ASP A 89 0.34 -4.86 4.09
CA ASP A 89 -0.51 -4.63 5.26
C ASP A 89 0.19 -3.61 6.16
N ALA A 90 -0.37 -2.39 6.19
CA ALA A 90 0.18 -1.27 6.94
C ALA A 90 -0.20 -1.33 8.44
N GLY A 91 -0.47 -2.52 8.96
CA GLY A 91 -0.74 -2.83 10.35
C GLY A 91 -2.11 -3.47 10.57
N SER A 92 -2.13 -4.61 11.23
CA SER A 92 -3.35 -5.31 11.63
C SER A 92 -3.17 -6.00 12.97
N PRO A 93 -4.19 -6.02 13.83
CA PRO A 93 -4.19 -6.85 15.03
C PRO A 93 -4.46 -8.34 14.73
N ALA A 94 -4.95 -8.68 13.52
CA ALA A 94 -5.21 -10.07 13.10
C ALA A 94 -3.91 -10.77 12.66
N ASP A 95 -3.85 -12.08 12.86
CA ASP A 95 -2.81 -12.91 12.25
C ASP A 95 -3.30 -13.50 10.93
N THR A 96 -2.84 -12.94 9.84
CA THR A 96 -3.21 -13.35 8.46
C THR A 96 -2.17 -14.25 7.79
N ARG A 97 -1.22 -14.87 8.55
CA ARG A 97 -0.15 -15.70 7.96
C ARG A 97 -0.67 -16.96 7.28
N TRP A 98 -1.82 -17.48 7.69
CA TRP A 98 -2.49 -18.60 7.03
C TRP A 98 -2.80 -18.32 5.53
N ILE A 99 -2.90 -17.04 5.12
CA ILE A 99 -3.10 -16.64 3.72
C ILE A 99 -1.89 -17.04 2.85
N ASP A 100 -0.69 -17.09 3.41
CA ASP A 100 0.53 -17.42 2.68
C ASP A 100 0.54 -18.87 2.16
N ASP A 101 -0.22 -19.77 2.81
CA ASP A 101 -0.40 -21.16 2.42
C ASP A 101 -1.45 -21.33 1.30
N ARG A 102 -2.19 -20.28 0.96
CA ARG A 102 -3.24 -20.27 -0.06
C ARG A 102 -2.66 -19.88 -1.41
N GLU A 103 -2.82 -20.75 -2.42
CA GLU A 103 -2.34 -20.50 -3.78
C GLU A 103 -3.23 -19.55 -4.58
N ASP A 104 -4.46 -19.33 -4.13
CA ASP A 104 -5.50 -18.53 -4.77
C ASP A 104 -5.69 -17.14 -4.15
N LEU A 105 -4.89 -16.77 -3.13
CA LEU A 105 -4.95 -15.47 -2.48
C LEU A 105 -3.68 -14.63 -2.73
N PRO A 106 -3.75 -13.29 -2.67
CA PRO A 106 -2.61 -12.40 -2.84
C PRO A 106 -1.49 -12.66 -1.82
N ARG A 107 -0.27 -12.24 -2.14
CA ARG A 107 0.82 -12.17 -1.16
C ARG A 107 0.68 -10.93 -0.31
N ILE A 108 1.01 -11.05 0.98
CA ILE A 108 0.96 -9.95 1.94
C ILE A 108 2.36 -9.74 2.54
N VAL A 109 2.81 -8.48 2.57
CA VAL A 109 3.98 -8.01 3.32
C VAL A 109 3.44 -7.25 4.54
N ARG A 110 3.63 -7.77 5.73
CA ARG A 110 2.98 -7.29 6.97
C ARG A 110 3.89 -6.35 7.75
N ALA A 111 3.32 -5.25 8.24
CA ALA A 111 3.99 -4.33 9.17
C ALA A 111 3.73 -4.68 10.66
N GLY A 112 3.12 -5.84 10.93
CA GLY A 112 2.72 -6.22 12.28
C GLY A 112 1.50 -5.44 12.77
N ARG A 113 1.40 -5.21 14.08
CA ARG A 113 0.31 -4.43 14.68
C ARG A 113 0.73 -2.96 14.82
N HIS A 114 -0.20 -2.04 14.59
CA HIS A 114 0.02 -0.60 14.84
C HIS A 114 0.57 -0.34 16.24
N ILE A 115 1.43 0.66 16.37
CA ILE A 115 1.90 1.17 17.65
C ILE A 115 1.43 2.62 17.78
N ALA A 116 0.61 2.91 18.77
CA ALA A 116 0.02 4.22 19.02
C ALA A 116 0.21 4.62 20.47
N ARG A 117 0.24 5.94 20.72
CA ARG A 117 0.16 6.43 22.08
C ARG A 117 -1.21 6.15 22.69
N THR A 118 -1.26 5.91 24.00
CA THR A 118 -2.49 5.64 24.74
C THR A 118 -3.57 6.67 24.42
N HIS A 119 -4.75 6.21 24.01
CA HIS A 119 -5.91 7.02 23.60
C HIS A 119 -5.70 7.94 22.38
N ARG A 120 -4.66 7.70 21.60
CA ARG A 120 -4.29 8.46 20.40
C ARG A 120 -4.33 7.62 19.14
N TYR A 121 -5.35 6.78 18.97
CA TYR A 121 -5.71 6.09 17.73
C TYR A 121 -7.10 5.46 17.79
N ILE A 122 -7.46 4.72 16.73
CA ILE A 122 -8.70 3.95 16.64
C ILE A 122 -8.62 2.78 17.64
N ARG A 123 -9.69 2.64 18.42
CA ARG A 123 -9.76 1.60 19.45
C ARG A 123 -9.64 0.20 18.85
N ASN A 124 -8.92 -0.70 19.53
CA ASN A 124 -8.66 -2.10 19.19
C ASN A 124 -7.70 -2.33 18.01
N TYR A 125 -7.16 -1.28 17.36
CA TYR A 125 -6.21 -1.44 16.26
C TYR A 125 -4.79 -1.62 16.77
N ALA A 126 -4.33 -0.73 17.63
CA ALA A 126 -2.94 -0.58 18.02
C ALA A 126 -2.57 -1.28 19.35
N HIS A 127 -1.28 -1.44 19.58
CA HIS A 127 -0.73 -1.43 20.92
C HIS A 127 -0.79 0.02 21.41
N GLU A 128 -1.57 0.27 22.45
CA GLU A 128 -1.64 1.59 23.10
C GLU A 128 -0.62 1.65 24.21
N ILE A 129 0.42 2.48 24.04
CA ILE A 129 1.60 2.53 24.94
C ILE A 129 2.04 3.96 25.22
N GLU A 130 2.90 4.14 26.22
CA GLU A 130 3.57 5.39 26.51
C GLU A 130 4.95 5.46 25.83
N PRO A 131 5.55 6.66 25.66
CA PRO A 131 6.80 6.85 24.94
C PRO A 131 7.97 6.02 25.47
N GLU A 132 7.99 5.71 26.76
CA GLU A 132 9.03 4.92 27.42
C GLU A 132 9.09 3.49 26.91
N ASP A 133 7.95 2.95 26.46
CA ASP A 133 7.82 1.58 25.96
C ASP A 133 8.03 1.47 24.45
N LEU A 134 8.13 2.61 23.72
CA LEU A 134 8.11 2.65 22.26
C LEU A 134 9.17 1.74 21.62
N VAL A 135 10.41 1.81 22.11
CA VAL A 135 11.54 1.01 21.60
C VAL A 135 11.27 -0.49 21.76
N GLN A 136 10.71 -0.89 22.90
CA GLN A 136 10.40 -2.29 23.18
C GLN A 136 9.38 -2.85 22.18
N TYR A 137 8.28 -2.11 21.97
CA TYR A 137 7.21 -2.54 21.06
C TYR A 137 7.64 -2.48 19.60
N VAL A 138 8.45 -1.50 19.21
CA VAL A 138 9.04 -1.42 17.86
C VAL A 138 9.91 -2.65 17.57
N ARG A 139 10.82 -3.05 18.49
CA ARG A 139 11.61 -4.28 18.34
C ARG A 139 10.73 -5.53 18.29
N GLN A 140 9.68 -5.58 19.10
CA GLN A 140 8.73 -6.71 19.09
C GLN A 140 8.06 -6.84 17.71
N GLU A 141 7.52 -5.75 17.17
CA GLU A 141 6.83 -5.78 15.88
C GLU A 141 7.81 -5.98 14.71
N ALA A 142 9.03 -5.41 14.76
CA ALA A 142 10.07 -5.64 13.77
C ALA A 142 10.41 -7.13 13.60
N ARG A 143 10.49 -7.88 14.71
CA ARG A 143 10.84 -9.31 14.71
C ARG A 143 9.70 -10.23 14.23
N ARG A 144 8.46 -9.78 14.34
CA ARG A 144 7.28 -10.58 13.95
C ARG A 144 6.69 -10.19 12.60
N SER A 145 7.11 -9.07 12.02
CA SER A 145 6.65 -8.55 10.75
C SER A 145 7.43 -9.13 9.57
N ASP A 146 7.05 -8.71 8.37
CA ASP A 146 7.74 -9.05 7.12
C ASP A 146 8.71 -7.92 6.70
N GLY A 147 9.37 -7.29 7.69
CA GLY A 147 10.37 -6.25 7.50
C GLY A 147 9.83 -4.82 7.53
N TRP A 148 8.67 -4.60 8.16
CA TRP A 148 8.08 -3.29 8.38
C TRP A 148 7.53 -3.13 9.79
N VAL A 149 7.52 -1.90 10.31
CA VAL A 149 6.85 -1.51 11.56
C VAL A 149 5.93 -0.33 11.27
N LYS A 150 4.70 -0.37 11.80
CA LYS A 150 3.72 0.72 11.66
C LYS A 150 3.60 1.52 12.95
N LEU A 151 3.93 2.81 12.85
CA LEU A 151 3.68 3.80 13.90
C LEU A 151 2.44 4.66 13.57
N VAL A 152 1.81 5.20 14.61
CA VAL A 152 0.89 6.33 14.49
C VAL A 152 1.67 7.59 14.83
N GLY A 153 1.96 8.41 13.83
CA GLY A 153 2.81 9.61 13.97
C GLY A 153 2.07 10.77 14.60
N ASP A 154 0.81 10.99 14.22
CA ASP A 154 -0.07 11.99 14.79
C ASP A 154 -1.50 11.48 14.98
N TRP A 155 -2.26 12.15 15.78
CA TRP A 155 -3.69 11.93 15.97
C TRP A 155 -4.31 13.14 16.64
N ILE A 156 -5.65 13.20 16.67
CA ILE A 156 -6.35 14.24 17.42
C ILE A 156 -5.95 14.22 18.90
N ASP A 157 -5.51 15.37 19.41
CA ASP A 157 -5.29 15.60 20.81
C ASP A 157 -6.53 16.25 21.43
N ARG A 158 -7.02 15.66 22.51
CA ARG A 158 -8.26 16.12 23.15
C ARG A 158 -8.08 17.43 23.94
N GLU A 159 -6.85 17.77 24.30
CA GLU A 159 -6.53 18.99 25.02
C GLU A 159 -6.43 20.19 24.08
N THR A 160 -5.77 20.02 22.93
CA THR A 160 -5.67 21.06 21.91
C THR A 160 -6.89 21.11 20.99
N GLY A 161 -7.59 19.99 20.85
CA GLY A 161 -8.75 19.84 19.96
C GLY A 161 -8.39 19.80 18.49
N ASP A 162 -7.14 19.46 18.16
CA ASP A 162 -6.61 19.33 16.79
C ASP A 162 -5.61 18.20 16.67
N LEU A 163 -5.08 17.95 15.47
CA LEU A 163 -3.97 17.02 15.22
C LEU A 163 -2.72 17.49 15.97
N SER A 164 -2.01 16.57 16.57
CA SER A 164 -0.69 16.84 17.13
C SER A 164 0.19 15.58 17.14
N PRO A 165 1.52 15.71 17.25
CA PRO A 165 2.45 14.59 17.35
C PRO A 165 2.09 13.62 18.49
N CYS A 166 2.18 12.31 18.23
CA CYS A 166 1.96 11.28 19.23
C CYS A 166 3.21 11.06 20.11
N TRP A 167 4.38 11.32 19.58
CA TRP A 167 5.65 10.93 20.19
C TRP A 167 6.63 12.10 20.34
N PRO A 168 7.40 12.16 21.44
CA PRO A 168 8.55 13.05 21.53
C PRO A 168 9.58 12.71 20.45
N ARG A 169 10.23 13.73 19.87
CA ARG A 169 11.23 13.57 18.79
C ARG A 169 12.35 12.58 19.15
N GLU A 170 12.86 12.65 20.38
CA GLU A 170 13.94 11.77 20.85
C GLU A 170 13.50 10.30 20.94
N ALA A 171 12.25 10.06 21.36
CA ALA A 171 11.67 8.72 21.40
C ALA A 171 11.51 8.14 19.98
N LEU A 172 11.04 8.95 19.01
CA LEU A 172 10.94 8.56 17.60
C LEU A 172 12.31 8.17 17.02
N ALA A 173 13.32 9.01 17.18
CA ALA A 173 14.66 8.75 16.63
C ALA A 173 15.25 7.44 17.19
N THR A 174 15.09 7.20 18.50
CA THR A 174 15.58 5.97 19.15
C THR A 174 14.79 4.74 18.67
N ALA A 175 13.48 4.87 18.52
CA ALA A 175 12.61 3.76 18.12
C ALA A 175 12.80 3.39 16.65
N ILE A 176 12.90 4.37 15.75
CA ILE A 176 13.14 4.11 14.31
C ILE A 176 14.54 3.49 14.13
N GLY A 177 15.57 3.99 14.81
CA GLY A 177 16.88 3.35 14.83
C GLY A 177 16.82 1.91 15.32
N ALA A 178 16.02 1.63 16.34
CA ALA A 178 15.84 0.25 16.85
C ALA A 178 15.13 -0.69 15.84
N ALA A 179 14.21 -0.19 15.02
CA ALA A 179 13.61 -0.97 13.93
C ALA A 179 14.65 -1.28 12.85
N HIS A 180 15.46 -0.28 12.45
CA HIS A 180 16.53 -0.45 11.47
C HIS A 180 17.61 -1.43 11.96
N ASP A 181 17.95 -1.43 13.24
CA ASP A 181 18.85 -2.43 13.86
C ASP A 181 18.33 -3.88 13.74
N GLU A 182 17.00 -4.06 13.75
CA GLU A 182 16.34 -5.36 13.55
C GLU A 182 16.12 -5.67 12.04
N GLY A 183 16.57 -4.79 11.13
CA GLY A 183 16.41 -4.95 9.69
C GLY A 183 15.04 -4.59 9.14
N ALA A 184 14.19 -3.92 9.92
CA ALA A 184 12.86 -3.50 9.52
C ALA A 184 12.83 -2.02 9.13
N ARG A 185 12.05 -1.66 8.12
CA ARG A 185 11.68 -0.30 7.75
C ARG A 185 10.51 0.19 8.61
N VAL A 186 10.38 1.50 8.74
CA VAL A 186 9.29 2.10 9.52
C VAL A 186 8.38 2.92 8.62
N THR A 187 7.07 2.69 8.77
CA THR A 187 6.05 3.55 8.18
C THR A 187 5.20 4.20 9.26
N ALA A 188 4.74 5.43 9.03
CA ALA A 188 3.95 6.17 10.01
C ALA A 188 2.67 6.75 9.39
N HIS A 189 1.53 6.53 10.05
CA HIS A 189 0.33 7.32 9.83
C HIS A 189 0.61 8.78 10.16
N CYS A 190 0.31 9.71 9.26
CA CYS A 190 0.44 11.13 9.53
C CYS A 190 -0.46 11.97 8.61
N PHE A 191 -1.34 12.75 9.22
CA PHE A 191 -2.19 13.71 8.51
C PHE A 191 -1.66 15.15 8.59
N GLY A 192 -1.22 15.59 9.77
CA GLY A 192 -0.83 16.98 10.03
C GLY A 192 0.62 17.29 9.69
N GLU A 193 0.92 18.58 9.59
CA GLU A 193 2.22 19.11 9.17
C GLU A 193 3.32 18.91 10.22
N GLU A 194 2.97 19.07 11.51
CA GLU A 194 3.93 19.17 12.59
C GLU A 194 4.75 17.90 12.76
N SER A 195 4.10 16.72 12.70
CA SER A 195 4.74 15.42 12.91
C SER A 195 5.69 15.01 11.78
N LEU A 196 5.46 15.51 10.55
CA LEU A 196 6.26 15.13 9.38
C LEU A 196 7.73 15.51 9.50
N ARG A 197 8.02 16.69 10.09
CA ARG A 197 9.40 17.14 10.29
C ARG A 197 10.15 16.26 11.30
N ASP A 198 9.47 15.86 12.36
CA ASP A 198 10.07 15.02 13.40
C ASP A 198 10.28 13.59 12.91
N LEU A 199 9.33 13.05 12.15
CA LEU A 199 9.44 11.74 11.50
C LEU A 199 10.58 11.71 10.47
N ALA A 200 10.69 12.75 9.62
CA ALA A 200 11.79 12.86 8.66
C ALA A 200 13.16 12.95 9.36
N ALA A 201 13.25 13.79 10.41
CA ALA A 201 14.48 13.93 11.20
C ALA A 201 14.87 12.64 11.94
N ALA A 202 13.89 11.79 12.27
CA ALA A 202 14.10 10.50 12.91
C ALA A 202 14.46 9.37 11.93
N GLY A 203 14.41 9.62 10.61
CA GLY A 203 14.79 8.67 9.57
C GLY A 203 13.69 7.66 9.20
N VAL A 204 12.41 8.08 9.23
CA VAL A 204 11.29 7.25 8.77
C VAL A 204 11.45 6.88 7.30
N ASP A 205 11.02 5.67 6.91
CA ASP A 205 11.16 5.19 5.52
C ASP A 205 9.93 5.51 4.64
N CYS A 206 8.76 5.63 5.25
CA CYS A 206 7.51 5.89 4.54
C CYS A 206 6.50 6.64 5.41
N ILE A 207 5.71 7.52 4.80
CA ILE A 207 4.58 8.17 5.44
C ILE A 207 3.28 7.78 4.72
N GLU A 208 2.31 7.35 5.50
CA GLU A 208 0.96 7.08 5.05
C GLU A 208 0.15 8.36 5.06
N HIS A 209 -0.69 8.54 4.04
CA HIS A 209 -1.53 9.71 3.80
C HIS A 209 -0.75 10.98 3.47
N ALA A 210 0.16 11.41 4.31
CA ALA A 210 1.05 12.56 4.11
C ALA A 210 0.34 13.88 3.73
N THR A 211 -0.92 14.07 4.15
CA THR A 211 -1.76 15.21 3.74
C THR A 211 -1.22 16.57 4.16
N GLY A 212 -0.42 16.62 5.24
CA GLY A 212 0.26 17.80 5.74
C GLY A 212 1.58 18.12 5.05
N LEU A 213 2.01 17.34 4.05
CA LEU A 213 3.30 17.54 3.39
C LEU A 213 3.31 18.86 2.59
N ALA A 214 4.27 19.73 2.84
CA ALA A 214 4.36 21.04 2.19
C ALA A 214 5.76 21.65 2.32
N GLY A 215 6.14 22.56 1.38
CA GLY A 215 7.33 23.40 1.45
C GLY A 215 8.61 22.60 1.71
N ASP A 216 9.38 23.04 2.71
CA ASP A 216 10.68 22.46 3.10
C ASP A 216 10.60 20.97 3.52
N THR A 217 9.44 20.51 3.95
CA THR A 217 9.22 19.11 4.28
C THR A 217 9.21 18.24 3.02
N ILE A 218 8.64 18.72 1.90
CA ILE A 218 8.68 18.04 0.58
C ILE A 218 10.14 17.88 0.13
N ASP A 219 10.94 18.97 0.20
CA ASP A 219 12.35 18.93 -0.20
C ASP A 219 13.15 17.93 0.64
N SER A 220 12.85 17.89 1.95
CA SER A 220 13.47 16.94 2.88
C SER A 220 13.13 15.49 2.53
N PHE A 221 11.88 15.20 2.19
CA PHE A 221 11.44 13.84 1.78
C PHE A 221 12.12 13.41 0.49
N ALA A 222 12.15 14.29 -0.52
CA ALA A 222 12.83 14.01 -1.78
C ALA A 222 14.33 13.74 -1.58
N ALA A 223 15.01 14.58 -0.81
CA ALA A 223 16.45 14.45 -0.54
C ALA A 223 16.81 13.18 0.23
N GLN A 224 15.93 12.71 1.12
CA GLN A 224 16.14 11.49 1.93
C GLN A 224 15.55 10.22 1.29
N GLY A 225 14.78 10.34 0.20
CA GLY A 225 14.08 9.23 -0.41
C GLY A 225 12.96 8.64 0.45
N ILE A 226 12.38 9.45 1.35
CA ILE A 226 11.23 9.06 2.16
C ILE A 226 10.02 8.91 1.26
N ALA A 227 9.42 7.72 1.23
CA ALA A 227 8.26 7.45 0.39
C ALA A 227 6.96 7.97 1.01
N ILE A 228 5.96 8.22 0.16
CA ILE A 228 4.58 8.46 0.59
C ILE A 228 3.61 7.48 -0.05
N VAL A 229 2.55 7.16 0.69
CA VAL A 229 1.38 6.42 0.18
C VAL A 229 0.16 7.29 0.44
N PRO A 230 -0.32 8.07 -0.55
CA PRO A 230 -1.28 9.15 -0.35
C PRO A 230 -2.68 8.71 0.09
N THR A 231 -3.12 7.50 -0.29
CA THR A 231 -4.43 6.94 0.07
C THR A 231 -5.59 7.91 -0.21
N LEU A 232 -5.62 8.50 -1.40
CA LEU A 232 -6.56 9.56 -1.76
C LEU A 232 -8.03 9.13 -1.60
N VAL A 233 -8.34 7.84 -1.84
CA VAL A 233 -9.68 7.29 -1.60
C VAL A 233 -10.07 7.33 -0.13
N ASN A 234 -9.11 7.22 0.81
CA ASN A 234 -9.37 7.41 2.22
C ASN A 234 -9.53 8.91 2.55
N ILE A 235 -8.69 9.76 1.98
CA ILE A 235 -8.77 11.22 2.20
C ILE A 235 -10.13 11.80 1.76
N ASP A 236 -10.80 11.20 0.79
CA ASP A 236 -12.17 11.55 0.39
C ASP A 236 -13.20 11.41 1.54
N THR A 237 -12.86 10.70 2.61
CA THR A 237 -13.71 10.59 3.80
C THR A 237 -13.59 11.77 4.76
N PHE A 238 -12.56 12.62 4.63
CA PHE A 238 -12.27 13.73 5.55
C PHE A 238 -13.41 14.72 5.75
N PRO A 239 -14.18 15.12 4.71
CA PRO A 239 -15.33 15.99 4.92
C PRO A 239 -16.38 15.39 5.85
N SER A 240 -16.59 14.06 5.79
CA SER A 240 -17.53 13.35 6.68
C SER A 240 -16.97 13.27 8.10
N ILE A 241 -15.69 12.98 8.26
CA ILE A 241 -14.99 12.97 9.57
C ILE A 241 -15.07 14.36 10.21
N ALA A 242 -14.77 15.41 9.45
CA ALA A 242 -14.84 16.80 9.90
C ALA A 242 -16.26 17.18 10.37
N ALA A 243 -17.29 16.82 9.59
CA ALA A 243 -18.69 17.09 9.96
C ALA A 243 -19.06 16.39 11.28
N GLY A 244 -18.62 15.15 11.49
CA GLY A 244 -18.86 14.43 12.74
C GLY A 244 -18.11 15.01 13.95
N ALA A 245 -16.97 15.67 13.73
CA ALA A 245 -16.13 16.23 14.77
C ALA A 245 -16.49 17.71 15.14
N GLU A 246 -17.16 18.44 14.25
CA GLU A 246 -17.32 19.90 14.29
C GLU A 246 -17.87 20.43 15.63
N GLY A 247 -18.86 19.75 16.18
CA GLY A 247 -19.51 20.16 17.43
C GLY A 247 -18.60 20.04 18.66
N LYS A 248 -17.58 19.18 18.61
CA LYS A 248 -16.68 18.92 19.74
C LYS A 248 -15.28 19.45 19.53
N TYR A 249 -14.78 19.38 18.28
CA TYR A 249 -13.42 19.72 17.90
C TYR A 249 -13.43 20.59 16.63
N PRO A 250 -13.89 21.85 16.70
CA PRO A 250 -14.04 22.70 15.52
C PRO A 250 -12.69 23.02 14.84
N ALA A 251 -11.59 23.12 15.58
CA ALA A 251 -10.24 23.32 15.01
C ALA A 251 -9.83 22.13 14.15
N TYR A 252 -9.94 20.92 14.68
CA TYR A 252 -9.70 19.67 13.95
C TYR A 252 -10.60 19.55 12.69
N ALA A 253 -11.88 19.88 12.82
CA ALA A 253 -12.80 19.82 11.69
C ALA A 253 -12.40 20.79 10.56
N ALA A 254 -11.98 22.01 10.90
CA ALA A 254 -11.49 22.99 9.94
C ALA A 254 -10.17 22.52 9.30
N HIS A 255 -9.25 21.98 10.09
CA HIS A 255 -7.98 21.45 9.62
C HIS A 255 -8.18 20.28 8.66
N MET A 256 -9.01 19.29 8.99
CA MET A 256 -9.31 18.16 8.11
C MET A 256 -9.90 18.59 6.75
N ARG A 257 -10.74 19.65 6.74
CA ARG A 257 -11.26 20.21 5.49
C ARG A 257 -10.17 20.88 4.65
N ASP A 258 -9.24 21.58 5.29
CA ASP A 258 -8.10 22.20 4.61
C ASP A 258 -7.19 21.14 4.00
N LEU A 259 -6.80 20.12 4.77
CA LEU A 259 -6.02 18.97 4.29
C LEU A 259 -6.69 18.29 3.10
N HIS A 260 -8.01 18.07 3.16
CA HIS A 260 -8.76 17.53 2.04
C HIS A 260 -8.75 18.46 0.82
N ALA A 261 -8.95 19.75 1.00
CA ALA A 261 -9.05 20.72 -0.09
C ALA A 261 -7.75 20.76 -0.94
N ARG A 262 -6.59 20.67 -0.29
CA ARG A 262 -5.27 20.74 -0.93
C ARG A 262 -4.63 19.40 -1.28
N ARG A 263 -5.32 18.26 -1.06
CA ARG A 263 -4.76 16.90 -1.22
C ARG A 263 -4.09 16.64 -2.56
N TYR A 264 -4.69 17.09 -3.65
CA TYR A 264 -4.13 16.90 -4.99
C TYR A 264 -2.91 17.80 -5.25
N GLU A 265 -2.94 19.02 -4.77
CA GLU A 265 -1.80 19.95 -4.85
C GLU A 265 -0.60 19.40 -4.05
N THR A 266 -0.85 18.82 -2.88
CA THR A 266 0.16 18.17 -2.06
C THR A 266 0.84 17.01 -2.79
N VAL A 267 0.06 16.11 -3.40
CA VAL A 267 0.59 14.98 -4.17
C VAL A 267 1.34 15.44 -5.42
N ALA A 268 0.80 16.42 -6.15
CA ALA A 268 1.47 17.02 -7.32
C ALA A 268 2.82 17.62 -6.95
N ALA A 269 2.87 18.41 -5.87
CA ALA A 269 4.11 19.03 -5.39
C ALA A 269 5.15 17.98 -4.95
N ALA A 270 4.72 16.92 -4.28
CA ALA A 270 5.59 15.80 -3.89
C ALA A 270 6.17 15.09 -5.14
N ARG A 271 5.33 14.81 -6.15
CA ARG A 271 5.78 14.23 -7.43
C ARG A 271 6.81 15.14 -8.13
N ASP A 272 6.52 16.44 -8.24
CA ASP A 272 7.39 17.40 -8.94
C ASP A 272 8.75 17.55 -8.25
N ALA A 273 8.81 17.37 -6.93
CA ALA A 273 10.03 17.34 -6.14
C ALA A 273 10.78 16.00 -6.21
N GLY A 274 10.18 14.95 -6.78
CA GLY A 274 10.79 13.63 -6.88
C GLY A 274 10.65 12.76 -5.62
N VAL A 275 9.67 13.04 -4.77
CA VAL A 275 9.31 12.15 -3.64
C VAL A 275 8.78 10.82 -4.19
N PRO A 276 9.27 9.66 -3.74
CA PRO A 276 8.73 8.38 -4.14
C PRO A 276 7.27 8.23 -3.71
N ILE A 277 6.38 7.94 -4.68
CA ILE A 277 4.93 7.77 -4.43
C ILE A 277 4.52 6.35 -4.78
N TYR A 278 3.86 5.65 -3.85
CA TYR A 278 3.31 4.33 -4.08
C TYR A 278 1.80 4.33 -3.85
N LEU A 279 1.08 3.56 -4.68
CA LEU A 279 -0.36 3.42 -4.58
C LEU A 279 -0.73 2.60 -3.35
N GLY A 280 -1.67 3.10 -2.55
CA GLY A 280 -2.30 2.38 -1.45
C GLY A 280 -3.66 2.95 -1.14
N THR A 281 -4.61 2.11 -0.71
CA THR A 281 -6.02 2.46 -0.62
C THR A 281 -6.50 2.75 0.80
N ASP A 282 -5.77 2.27 1.81
CA ASP A 282 -6.24 2.20 3.20
C ASP A 282 -7.54 1.37 3.35
N ALA A 283 -7.72 0.38 2.47
CA ALA A 283 -8.81 -0.57 2.54
C ALA A 283 -8.72 -1.42 3.81
N GLY A 284 -9.86 -1.77 4.36
CA GLY A 284 -10.03 -2.28 5.72
C GLY A 284 -10.56 -1.16 6.63
N GLY A 285 -10.73 -1.41 7.91
CA GLY A 285 -11.32 -0.40 8.77
C GLY A 285 -12.70 0.05 8.30
N SER A 286 -12.78 1.26 7.74
CA SER A 286 -14.03 1.85 7.24
C SER A 286 -14.23 1.73 5.73
N LEU A 287 -13.20 1.42 4.97
CA LEU A 287 -13.25 1.30 3.52
C LEU A 287 -13.33 -0.16 3.07
N PRO A 288 -14.10 -0.47 2.00
CA PRO A 288 -14.09 -1.80 1.41
C PRO A 288 -12.74 -2.11 0.74
N HIS A 289 -12.45 -3.38 0.51
CA HIS A 289 -11.32 -3.84 -0.27
C HIS A 289 -11.60 -3.79 -1.78
N GLY A 290 -10.52 -3.85 -2.61
CA GLY A 290 -10.61 -3.85 -4.07
C GLY A 290 -10.64 -2.45 -4.69
N LEU A 291 -10.07 -1.44 -4.06
CA LEU A 291 -10.12 -0.04 -4.49
C LEU A 291 -8.91 0.41 -5.33
N VAL A 292 -7.99 -0.48 -5.68
CA VAL A 292 -6.72 -0.13 -6.35
C VAL A 292 -6.93 0.66 -7.66
N ALA A 293 -7.93 0.31 -8.45
CA ALA A 293 -8.24 1.02 -9.70
C ALA A 293 -8.76 2.45 -9.44
N ARG A 294 -9.54 2.63 -8.36
CA ARG A 294 -10.02 3.95 -7.95
C ARG A 294 -8.85 4.81 -7.46
N GLU A 295 -7.98 4.28 -6.60
CA GLU A 295 -6.82 5.01 -6.12
C GLU A 295 -5.87 5.40 -7.28
N ALA A 296 -5.69 4.52 -8.29
CA ALA A 296 -4.91 4.85 -9.48
C ALA A 296 -5.51 6.04 -10.25
N ALA A 297 -6.84 6.11 -10.39
CA ALA A 297 -7.53 7.24 -11.00
C ALA A 297 -7.41 8.54 -10.17
N GLU A 298 -7.43 8.42 -8.84
CA GLU A 298 -7.20 9.56 -7.93
C GLU A 298 -5.76 10.10 -8.05
N LEU A 299 -4.75 9.22 -8.17
CA LEU A 299 -3.37 9.64 -8.41
C LEU A 299 -3.22 10.40 -9.75
N VAL A 300 -3.91 9.95 -10.80
CA VAL A 300 -3.95 10.69 -12.08
C VAL A 300 -4.66 12.03 -11.93
N SER A 301 -5.76 12.07 -11.15
CA SER A 301 -6.45 13.34 -10.84
C SER A 301 -5.56 14.30 -10.04
N ALA A 302 -4.66 13.78 -9.23
CA ALA A 302 -3.65 14.53 -8.49
C ALA A 302 -2.43 14.93 -9.37
N GLY A 303 -2.45 14.62 -10.67
CA GLY A 303 -1.48 15.11 -11.65
C GLY A 303 -0.41 14.09 -12.08
N LEU A 304 -0.42 12.85 -11.59
CA LEU A 304 0.43 11.80 -12.15
C LEU A 304 -0.05 11.45 -13.57
N SER A 305 0.88 11.12 -14.47
CA SER A 305 0.52 10.48 -15.73
C SER A 305 0.01 9.04 -15.47
N ASN A 306 -0.71 8.47 -16.43
CA ASN A 306 -1.14 7.07 -16.36
C ASN A 306 0.06 6.13 -16.11
N VAL A 307 1.21 6.40 -16.74
CA VAL A 307 2.42 5.59 -16.58
C VAL A 307 2.98 5.72 -15.16
N GLU A 308 3.05 6.93 -14.59
CA GLU A 308 3.50 7.14 -13.21
C GLU A 308 2.57 6.45 -12.20
N ALA A 309 1.25 6.54 -12.40
CA ALA A 309 0.27 5.83 -11.58
C ALA A 309 0.44 4.30 -11.67
N LEU A 310 0.70 3.76 -12.87
CA LEU A 310 1.01 2.33 -13.05
C LEU A 310 2.35 1.92 -12.41
N VAL A 311 3.38 2.77 -12.49
CA VAL A 311 4.66 2.53 -11.80
C VAL A 311 4.42 2.46 -10.30
N SER A 312 3.63 3.37 -9.74
CA SER A 312 3.29 3.37 -8.31
C SER A 312 2.44 2.16 -7.89
N ALA A 313 1.63 1.62 -8.80
CA ALA A 313 0.70 0.51 -8.56
C ALA A 313 1.27 -0.88 -8.92
N SER A 314 2.41 -0.99 -9.61
CA SER A 314 2.95 -2.26 -10.08
C SER A 314 4.47 -2.31 -10.00
N TRP A 315 5.19 -1.96 -11.06
CA TRP A 315 6.64 -2.18 -11.15
C TRP A 315 7.44 -1.50 -10.04
N GLY A 316 7.19 -0.22 -9.79
CA GLY A 316 7.88 0.57 -8.76
C GLY A 316 7.58 0.08 -7.36
N ALA A 317 6.30 -0.17 -7.05
CA ALA A 317 5.88 -0.69 -5.75
C ALA A 317 6.44 -2.09 -5.49
N ARG A 318 6.47 -2.98 -6.52
CA ARG A 318 7.09 -4.30 -6.41
C ARG A 318 8.58 -4.19 -6.11
N ALA A 319 9.31 -3.35 -6.84
CA ALA A 319 10.72 -3.11 -6.61
C ALA A 319 11.00 -2.56 -5.21
N TRP A 320 10.19 -1.60 -4.76
CA TRP A 320 10.27 -1.03 -3.42
C TRP A 320 10.03 -2.05 -2.30
N LEU A 321 9.10 -2.99 -2.53
CA LEU A 321 8.85 -4.10 -1.59
C LEU A 321 9.80 -5.29 -1.78
N GLY A 322 10.79 -5.21 -2.68
CA GLY A 322 11.73 -6.29 -2.95
C GLY A 322 11.09 -7.52 -3.59
N ARG A 323 10.03 -7.31 -4.38
CA ARG A 323 9.30 -8.39 -5.06
C ARG A 323 9.46 -8.29 -6.57
N PRO A 324 9.78 -9.40 -7.26
CA PRO A 324 9.98 -9.37 -8.71
C PRO A 324 8.67 -9.08 -9.47
N GLY A 325 8.80 -8.46 -10.64
CA GLY A 325 7.77 -8.40 -11.66
C GLY A 325 7.77 -9.63 -12.55
N LEU A 326 7.45 -9.46 -13.85
CA LEU A 326 7.43 -10.53 -14.85
C LEU A 326 8.85 -10.81 -15.40
N VAL A 327 9.74 -11.29 -14.54
CA VAL A 327 11.12 -11.67 -14.91
C VAL A 327 11.27 -13.19 -14.95
N GLU A 328 12.28 -13.69 -15.68
CA GLU A 328 12.56 -15.13 -15.78
C GLU A 328 12.63 -15.80 -14.40
N GLY A 329 11.90 -16.89 -14.22
CA GLY A 329 11.84 -17.68 -12.99
C GLY A 329 10.98 -17.09 -11.86
N ALA A 330 10.44 -15.86 -12.00
CA ALA A 330 9.54 -15.28 -11.01
C ALA A 330 8.20 -16.03 -10.94
N SER A 331 7.47 -15.89 -9.82
CA SER A 331 6.07 -16.33 -9.72
C SER A 331 5.24 -15.65 -10.81
N ALA A 332 4.39 -16.40 -11.49
CA ALA A 332 3.52 -15.88 -12.52
C ALA A 332 2.26 -15.29 -11.88
N ASP A 333 2.42 -14.08 -11.33
CA ASP A 333 1.36 -13.26 -10.74
C ASP A 333 1.12 -12.08 -11.69
N LEU A 334 0.07 -12.14 -12.52
CA LEU A 334 -0.20 -11.18 -13.57
C LEU A 334 -1.69 -10.91 -13.75
N VAL A 335 -1.99 -9.74 -14.29
CA VAL A 335 -3.35 -9.32 -14.64
C VAL A 335 -3.40 -9.00 -16.13
N VAL A 336 -4.48 -9.39 -16.76
CA VAL A 336 -4.74 -9.21 -18.20
C VAL A 336 -5.88 -8.21 -18.39
N TYR A 337 -5.69 -7.27 -19.30
CA TYR A 337 -6.65 -6.24 -19.67
C TYR A 337 -6.93 -6.23 -21.19
N GLN A 338 -8.08 -5.67 -21.59
CA GLN A 338 -8.47 -5.57 -23.01
C GLN A 338 -7.69 -4.51 -23.77
N SER A 339 -7.28 -3.44 -23.11
CA SER A 339 -6.62 -2.29 -23.71
C SER A 339 -5.43 -1.79 -22.87
N ASP A 340 -4.64 -0.89 -23.45
CA ASP A 340 -3.42 -0.38 -22.83
C ASP A 340 -3.74 0.51 -21.61
N PRO A 341 -3.44 0.09 -20.38
CA PRO A 341 -3.67 0.89 -19.19
C PRO A 341 -2.74 2.13 -19.10
N ARG A 342 -1.69 2.20 -19.92
CA ARG A 342 -0.84 3.40 -20.03
C ARG A 342 -1.55 4.51 -20.81
N ALA A 343 -2.47 4.13 -21.72
CA ALA A 343 -3.30 5.08 -22.46
C ALA A 343 -4.52 5.54 -21.65
N ASP A 344 -5.11 4.60 -20.87
CA ASP A 344 -6.29 4.88 -20.04
C ASP A 344 -6.19 4.09 -18.73
N ILE A 345 -5.96 4.79 -17.63
CA ILE A 345 -5.87 4.18 -16.29
C ILE A 345 -7.19 3.54 -15.85
N GLY A 346 -8.31 4.00 -16.37
CA GLY A 346 -9.65 3.45 -16.06
C GLY A 346 -9.82 1.98 -16.44
N VAL A 347 -8.97 1.46 -17.33
CA VAL A 347 -8.93 0.04 -17.71
C VAL A 347 -8.67 -0.87 -16.50
N LEU A 348 -7.96 -0.38 -15.48
CA LEU A 348 -7.67 -1.16 -14.27
C LEU A 348 -8.92 -1.62 -13.52
N ALA A 349 -10.06 -0.96 -13.71
CA ALA A 349 -11.32 -1.31 -13.05
C ALA A 349 -11.95 -2.62 -13.57
N ALA A 350 -11.48 -3.16 -14.70
CA ALA A 350 -12.07 -4.31 -15.35
C ALA A 350 -10.99 -5.31 -15.82
N PRO A 351 -10.33 -6.04 -14.91
CA PRO A 351 -9.43 -7.12 -15.29
C PRO A 351 -10.21 -8.18 -16.08
N GLU A 352 -9.65 -8.63 -17.21
CA GLU A 352 -10.24 -9.73 -17.99
C GLU A 352 -9.90 -11.10 -17.42
N GLN A 353 -8.65 -11.24 -16.98
CA GLN A 353 -8.17 -12.46 -16.34
C GLN A 353 -7.12 -12.13 -15.29
N ILE A 354 -7.13 -12.91 -14.24
CA ILE A 354 -6.16 -12.85 -13.16
C ILE A 354 -5.45 -14.19 -13.08
N VAL A 355 -4.13 -14.15 -13.20
CA VAL A 355 -3.27 -15.32 -13.04
C VAL A 355 -2.48 -15.17 -11.76
N LEU A 356 -2.60 -16.13 -10.88
CA LEU A 356 -1.90 -16.15 -9.61
C LEU A 356 -1.15 -17.48 -9.49
N ARG A 357 0.18 -17.40 -9.32
CA ARG A 357 1.10 -18.56 -9.30
C ARG A 357 0.89 -19.51 -10.48
N GLY A 358 0.63 -18.90 -11.67
CA GLY A 358 0.45 -19.63 -12.91
C GLY A 358 -0.90 -20.31 -13.08
N ARG A 359 -1.88 -20.00 -12.23
CA ARG A 359 -3.27 -20.48 -12.38
C ARG A 359 -4.20 -19.32 -12.67
N VAL A 360 -5.09 -19.48 -13.63
CA VAL A 360 -6.18 -18.53 -13.85
C VAL A 360 -7.15 -18.69 -12.68
N VAL A 361 -7.37 -17.61 -11.90
CA VAL A 361 -8.19 -17.63 -10.68
C VAL A 361 -9.44 -16.75 -10.78
N ALA A 362 -9.46 -15.78 -11.70
CA ALA A 362 -10.61 -14.93 -12.02
C ALA A 362 -10.51 -14.42 -13.47
#